data_6a10ebd50822d4013558c6aa1d05c1ee
#
_entry.id   6a10ebd50822d4013558c6aa1d05c1ee
#
_cell.length_a   1.000
_cell.length_b   1.000
_cell.length_c   1.000
_cell.angle_alpha   90.00
_cell.angle_beta   90.00
_cell.angle_gamma   90.00
#
_symmetry.space_group_name_H-M   'P 1'
#
loop_
_entity.id
_entity.type
_entity.pdbx_description
1 polymer ?
#
loop_
_entity_poly.entity_id
_entity_poly.type
_entity_poly.pdbx_seq_one_letter_code
_entity_poly.pdbx_strand_id
1 'polypeptide(L)'
;MRIFGKVCMLMVVIASSCNKDDVITITLDNENYRAATPSSAEQWDKVWEYTPAPGQFINDTKTGGFTGEELTPEAAAEYAESRMSDGKFVSLGGFGGYIVVGFDHSVDNRVGYDLAIRGNAFNGSSEPGIVWVMQDENGDGEP
;
A
#
# COMPACT_ATOMS: atom_id res chain seq x y z
N MET A 1 24.64 3.56 -46.14
CA MET A 1 23.94 3.87 -44.84
C MET A 1 22.64 3.07 -44.85
N ARG A 2 22.63 1.92 -44.15
CA ARG A 2 21.45 1.01 -44.12
C ARG A 2 20.74 1.21 -42.80
N ILE A 3 19.50 1.69 -42.87
CA ILE A 3 18.60 1.85 -41.72
C ILE A 3 17.83 0.53 -41.57
N PHE A 4 18.11 -0.22 -40.52
CA PHE A 4 17.28 -1.37 -40.11
C PHE A 4 16.17 -0.89 -39.21
N GLY A 5 14.97 -0.75 -39.72
CA GLY A 5 13.77 -0.58 -38.90
C GLY A 5 13.37 -1.93 -38.30
N LYS A 6 13.29 -2.00 -36.96
CA LYS A 6 12.68 -3.14 -36.29
C LYS A 6 11.16 -3.00 -36.41
N VAL A 7 10.55 -3.88 -37.21
CA VAL A 7 9.09 -4.06 -37.26
C VAL A 7 8.71 -4.90 -36.05
N CYS A 8 7.98 -4.30 -35.13
CA CYS A 8 7.32 -5.01 -34.02
C CYS A 8 6.07 -5.70 -34.60
N MET A 9 6.13 -7.02 -34.80
CA MET A 9 5.02 -7.83 -35.30
C MET A 9 4.09 -8.17 -34.11
N LEU A 10 2.98 -7.45 -34.02
CA LEU A 10 1.90 -7.75 -33.09
C LEU A 10 1.17 -9.02 -33.62
N MET A 11 1.43 -10.16 -32.99
CA MET A 11 0.72 -11.40 -33.29
C MET A 11 -0.55 -11.47 -32.45
N VAL A 12 -1.69 -11.10 -33.01
CA VAL A 12 -3.00 -11.37 -32.39
C VAL A 12 -3.36 -12.82 -32.73
N VAL A 13 -3.25 -13.70 -31.73
CA VAL A 13 -3.79 -15.07 -31.81
C VAL A 13 -5.19 -15.04 -31.24
N ILE A 14 -6.22 -15.08 -32.12
CA ILE A 14 -7.60 -15.34 -31.72
C ILE A 14 -7.76 -16.86 -31.70
N ALA A 15 -7.63 -17.47 -30.54
CA ALA A 15 -8.03 -18.84 -30.31
C ALA A 15 -9.42 -18.86 -29.66
N SER A 16 -10.47 -19.13 -30.46
CA SER A 16 -11.77 -19.51 -29.95
C SER A 16 -11.74 -21.00 -29.60
N SER A 17 -11.65 -21.29 -28.30
CA SER A 17 -12.00 -22.61 -27.77
C SER A 17 -12.51 -22.40 -26.35
N CYS A 18 -13.76 -22.77 -26.11
CA CYS A 18 -14.34 -22.89 -24.77
C CYS A 18 -13.67 -24.03 -24.03
N ASN A 19 -12.66 -23.71 -23.22
CA ASN A 19 -12.27 -24.55 -22.09
C ASN A 19 -12.18 -23.66 -20.85
N LYS A 20 -12.87 -24.09 -19.81
CA LYS A 20 -12.76 -23.52 -18.48
C LYS A 20 -11.31 -23.71 -18.02
N ASP A 21 -10.79 -22.67 -17.38
CA ASP A 21 -9.53 -22.63 -16.61
C ASP A 21 -8.25 -22.17 -17.31
N ASP A 22 -8.34 -21.40 -18.39
CA ASP A 22 -7.17 -20.64 -18.81
C ASP A 22 -7.08 -19.31 -18.01
N VAL A 23 -6.41 -19.39 -16.87
CA VAL A 23 -5.90 -18.19 -16.17
C VAL A 23 -4.86 -17.58 -17.10
N ILE A 24 -5.23 -16.52 -17.81
CA ILE A 24 -4.24 -15.70 -18.55
C ILE A 24 -3.41 -15.00 -17.48
N THR A 25 -2.31 -15.63 -17.08
CA THR A 25 -1.28 -14.95 -16.30
C THR A 25 -0.57 -13.98 -17.24
N ILE A 26 -1.00 -12.72 -17.24
CA ILE A 26 -0.23 -11.66 -17.86
C ILE A 26 0.94 -11.43 -16.89
N THR A 27 2.05 -12.10 -17.14
CA THR A 27 3.32 -11.74 -16.55
C THR A 27 3.71 -10.43 -17.21
N LEU A 28 3.32 -9.31 -16.63
CA LEU A 28 4.01 -8.06 -16.87
C LEU A 28 5.41 -8.31 -16.32
N ASP A 29 6.40 -8.32 -17.22
CA ASP A 29 7.81 -8.35 -16.87
C ASP A 29 8.12 -7.00 -16.23
N ASN A 30 7.73 -6.86 -14.96
CA ASN A 30 7.97 -5.68 -14.16
C ASN A 30 9.31 -5.90 -13.47
N GLU A 31 10.36 -5.25 -13.98
CA GLU A 31 11.70 -5.31 -13.40
C GLU A 31 11.74 -4.86 -11.93
N ASN A 32 10.71 -4.14 -11.48
CA ASN A 32 10.57 -3.67 -10.11
C ASN A 32 9.74 -4.64 -9.23
N TYR A 33 9.33 -5.80 -9.77
CA TYR A 33 8.59 -6.78 -8.99
C TYR A 33 9.48 -7.43 -7.93
N ARG A 34 9.04 -7.34 -6.68
CA ARG A 34 9.68 -7.97 -5.52
C ARG A 34 8.84 -9.15 -5.06
N ALA A 35 9.32 -10.36 -5.26
CA ALA A 35 8.64 -11.55 -4.79
C ALA A 35 8.64 -11.62 -3.27
N ALA A 36 7.53 -12.07 -2.67
CA ALA A 36 7.48 -12.39 -1.25
C ALA A 36 8.49 -13.49 -0.90
N THR A 37 9.12 -13.38 0.25
CA THR A 37 10.05 -14.37 0.80
C THR A 37 9.39 -15.12 1.96
N PRO A 38 9.97 -16.22 2.47
CA PRO A 38 9.43 -16.90 3.64
C PRO A 38 9.38 -16.05 4.92
N SER A 39 10.07 -14.91 4.93
CA SER A 39 10.05 -13.93 6.03
C SER A 39 9.08 -12.78 5.79
N SER A 40 8.55 -12.63 4.59
CA SER A 40 7.58 -11.59 4.28
C SER A 40 6.26 -11.81 5.01
N ALA A 41 5.71 -10.73 5.57
CA ALA A 41 4.42 -10.77 6.25
C ALA A 41 3.29 -10.46 5.25
N GLU A 42 2.07 -10.96 5.53
CA GLU A 42 0.87 -10.55 4.80
C GLU A 42 0.46 -9.10 5.09
N GLN A 43 1.00 -8.53 6.17
CA GLN A 43 0.72 -7.18 6.62
C GLN A 43 1.80 -6.22 6.11
N TRP A 44 1.46 -4.92 6.09
CA TRP A 44 2.44 -3.86 5.91
C TRP A 44 3.60 -4.04 6.94
N ASP A 45 4.78 -3.65 6.57
CA ASP A 45 6.00 -3.80 7.40
C ASP A 45 6.69 -2.48 7.73
N LYS A 46 6.33 -1.40 7.02
CA LYS A 46 6.95 -0.09 7.18
C LYS A 46 5.92 1.04 7.19
N VAL A 47 6.10 2.02 8.06
CA VAL A 47 5.47 3.34 7.96
C VAL A 47 6.51 4.33 7.42
N TRP A 48 6.24 4.82 6.21
CA TRP A 48 7.10 5.80 5.53
C TRP A 48 6.82 7.21 5.99
N GLU A 49 5.56 7.53 6.17
CA GLU A 49 5.14 8.86 6.60
C GLU A 49 3.88 8.78 7.46
N TYR A 50 3.84 9.60 8.49
CA TYR A 50 2.65 9.82 9.29
C TYR A 50 2.47 11.31 9.55
N THR A 51 1.49 11.89 8.88
CA THR A 51 1.19 13.33 8.92
C THR A 51 -0.27 13.56 9.31
N PRO A 52 -0.60 13.54 10.61
CA PRO A 52 -1.97 13.81 11.04
C PRO A 52 -2.32 15.29 10.87
N ALA A 53 -3.53 15.55 10.39
CA ALA A 53 -4.06 16.91 10.34
C ALA A 53 -4.63 17.35 11.70
N PRO A 54 -4.77 18.66 11.95
CA PRO A 54 -5.48 19.14 13.12
C PRO A 54 -6.90 18.57 13.19
N GLY A 55 -7.26 18.03 14.34
CA GLY A 55 -8.55 17.38 14.50
C GLY A 55 -8.74 16.78 15.88
N GLN A 56 -9.86 16.10 16.06
CA GLN A 56 -10.17 15.41 17.29
C GLN A 56 -9.19 14.25 17.50
N PHE A 57 -8.77 14.02 18.73
CA PHE A 57 -7.93 12.90 19.16
C PHE A 57 -6.46 12.92 18.76
N ILE A 58 -5.98 13.88 17.97
CA ILE A 58 -4.54 13.89 17.56
C ILE A 58 -3.58 14.14 18.73
N ASN A 59 -4.06 14.64 19.87
CA ASN A 59 -3.28 14.84 21.09
C ASN A 59 -3.74 13.92 22.23
N ASP A 60 -4.53 12.90 21.94
CA ASP A 60 -4.98 11.91 22.91
C ASP A 60 -4.24 10.58 22.66
N THR A 61 -3.24 10.31 23.49
CA THR A 61 -2.42 9.10 23.39
C THR A 61 -3.20 7.79 23.52
N LYS A 62 -4.37 7.82 24.16
CA LYS A 62 -5.24 6.63 24.29
C LYS A 62 -5.88 6.25 22.97
N THR A 63 -6.16 7.24 22.13
CA THR A 63 -6.82 7.08 20.83
C THR A 63 -5.86 7.16 19.66
N GLY A 64 -4.56 7.16 19.89
CA GLY A 64 -3.55 7.16 18.83
C GLY A 64 -3.09 8.54 18.39
N GLY A 65 -3.34 9.55 19.22
CA GLY A 65 -2.76 10.87 19.05
C GLY A 65 -1.32 10.95 19.55
N PHE A 66 -0.63 12.01 19.21
CA PHE A 66 0.75 12.27 19.60
C PHE A 66 0.94 12.40 21.12
N THR A 67 2.12 12.01 21.57
CA THR A 67 2.55 12.18 22.98
C THR A 67 3.11 13.58 23.24
N GLY A 68 3.55 14.27 22.17
CA GLY A 68 4.28 15.51 22.22
C GLY A 68 5.80 15.35 22.12
N GLU A 69 6.28 14.12 21.94
CA GLU A 69 7.69 13.79 21.77
C GLU A 69 8.07 13.60 20.29
N GLU A 70 7.07 13.44 19.40
CA GLU A 70 7.23 13.24 17.97
C GLU A 70 7.48 14.58 17.25
N LEU A 71 8.71 15.11 17.40
CA LEU A 71 9.09 16.45 16.94
C LEU A 71 9.61 16.49 15.50
N THR A 72 9.81 15.33 14.86
CA THR A 72 10.24 15.22 13.47
C THR A 72 9.33 14.26 12.70
N PRO A 73 9.27 14.36 11.37
CA PRO A 73 8.53 13.42 10.54
C PRO A 73 8.93 11.96 10.77
N GLU A 74 10.23 11.70 10.95
CA GLU A 74 10.77 10.37 11.21
C GLU A 74 10.28 9.82 12.56
N ALA A 75 10.34 10.63 13.62
CA ALA A 75 9.83 10.24 14.94
C ALA A 75 8.31 9.99 14.90
N ALA A 76 7.57 10.75 14.10
CA ALA A 76 6.15 10.54 13.90
C ALA A 76 5.86 9.20 13.19
N ALA A 77 6.63 8.88 12.14
CA ALA A 77 6.51 7.61 11.44
C ALA A 77 6.86 6.42 12.35
N GLU A 78 7.95 6.49 13.10
CA GLU A 78 8.37 5.47 14.07
C GLU A 78 7.31 5.25 15.17
N TYR A 79 6.71 6.32 15.69
CA TYR A 79 5.60 6.24 16.63
C TYR A 79 4.42 5.49 16.04
N ALA A 80 4.00 5.85 14.81
CA ALA A 80 2.88 5.22 14.15
C ALA A 80 3.15 3.74 13.86
N GLU A 81 4.35 3.40 13.37
CA GLU A 81 4.79 2.04 13.11
C GLU A 81 4.75 1.18 14.38
N SER A 82 5.37 1.65 15.46
CA SER A 82 5.38 0.97 16.76
C SER A 82 3.96 0.72 17.27
N ARG A 83 3.11 1.73 17.21
CA ARG A 83 1.74 1.64 17.71
C ARG A 83 0.87 0.68 16.90
N MET A 84 0.97 0.74 15.58
CA MET A 84 0.20 -0.12 14.66
C MET A 84 0.70 -1.57 14.69
N SER A 85 1.99 -1.79 14.88
CA SER A 85 2.58 -3.13 15.08
C SER A 85 2.06 -3.80 16.35
N ASP A 86 1.70 -3.02 17.37
CA ASP A 86 1.01 -3.49 18.58
C ASP A 86 -0.49 -3.77 18.35
N GLY A 87 -1.00 -3.66 17.14
CA GLY A 87 -2.41 -3.82 16.80
C GLY A 87 -3.30 -2.67 17.26
N LYS A 88 -2.73 -1.50 17.52
CA LYS A 88 -3.43 -0.29 17.93
C LYS A 88 -3.68 0.64 16.75
N PHE A 89 -4.58 1.59 16.88
CA PHE A 89 -4.86 2.62 15.89
C PHE A 89 -3.97 3.84 16.09
N VAL A 90 -3.78 4.61 15.01
CA VAL A 90 -3.29 5.99 15.04
C VAL A 90 -4.40 6.93 14.57
N SER A 91 -4.40 8.16 15.08
CA SER A 91 -5.38 9.17 14.68
C SER A 91 -4.84 10.00 13.53
N LEU A 92 -5.51 9.98 12.38
CA LEU A 92 -5.17 10.85 11.25
C LEU A 92 -5.66 12.29 11.43
N GLY A 93 -6.50 12.52 12.45
CA GLY A 93 -7.08 13.83 12.72
C GLY A 93 -8.22 14.18 11.78
N GLY A 94 -8.26 15.42 11.32
CA GLY A 94 -9.26 15.91 10.39
C GLY A 94 -8.90 15.71 8.94
N PHE A 95 -9.55 16.49 8.08
CA PHE A 95 -9.31 16.44 6.64
C PHE A 95 -7.87 16.81 6.28
N GLY A 96 -7.24 15.98 5.47
CA GLY A 96 -5.85 16.16 5.01
C GLY A 96 -4.80 15.39 5.82
N GLY A 97 -5.17 14.73 6.91
CA GLY A 97 -4.26 13.83 7.60
C GLY A 97 -4.11 12.51 6.87
N TYR A 98 -2.90 11.97 6.82
CA TYR A 98 -2.59 10.75 6.09
C TYR A 98 -1.46 9.94 6.74
N ILE A 99 -1.36 8.70 6.31
CA ILE A 99 -0.28 7.78 6.63
C ILE A 99 0.11 7.03 5.36
N VAL A 100 1.39 6.83 5.16
CA VAL A 100 1.94 6.03 4.06
C VAL A 100 2.57 4.79 4.65
N VAL A 101 2.12 3.63 4.18
CA VAL A 101 2.65 2.33 4.59
C VAL A 101 3.18 1.57 3.39
N GLY A 102 4.18 0.74 3.60
CA GLY A 102 4.79 -0.08 2.57
C GLY A 102 4.78 -1.56 2.92
N PHE A 103 5.16 -2.36 1.94
CA PHE A 103 5.33 -3.81 2.03
C PHE A 103 6.73 -4.17 1.53
N ASP A 104 7.37 -5.15 2.14
CA ASP A 104 8.68 -5.65 1.71
C ASP A 104 8.63 -6.42 0.38
N HIS A 105 7.43 -6.67 -0.13
CA HIS A 105 7.17 -7.40 -1.37
C HIS A 105 6.03 -6.75 -2.16
N SER A 106 5.94 -7.09 -3.44
CA SER A 106 4.86 -6.65 -4.31
C SER A 106 3.54 -7.31 -3.94
N VAL A 107 2.47 -6.53 -3.87
CA VAL A 107 1.11 -7.05 -3.71
C VAL A 107 0.55 -7.34 -5.10
N ASP A 108 0.30 -8.63 -5.38
CA ASP A 108 -0.24 -9.06 -6.66
C ASP A 108 -1.72 -8.66 -6.79
N ASN A 109 -2.09 -8.15 -7.97
CA ASN A 109 -3.49 -7.92 -8.30
C ASN A 109 -4.12 -9.24 -8.79
N ARG A 110 -4.92 -9.88 -7.94
CA ARG A 110 -5.54 -11.18 -8.20
C ARG A 110 -7.07 -11.07 -8.29
N VAL A 111 -7.72 -12.20 -8.51
CA VAL A 111 -9.18 -12.25 -8.45
C VAL A 111 -9.64 -12.16 -7.01
N GLY A 112 -10.39 -11.10 -6.66
CA GLY A 112 -10.90 -10.86 -5.31
C GLY A 112 -10.37 -9.56 -4.70
N TYR A 113 -10.19 -9.56 -3.40
CA TYR A 113 -9.64 -8.42 -2.66
C TYR A 113 -8.18 -8.70 -2.32
N ASP A 114 -7.29 -7.81 -2.75
CA ASP A 114 -5.85 -7.93 -2.50
C ASP A 114 -5.41 -7.19 -1.24
N LEU A 115 -6.19 -6.17 -0.84
CA LEU A 115 -5.93 -5.37 0.34
C LEU A 115 -7.15 -5.34 1.27
N ALA A 116 -6.90 -5.42 2.56
CA ALA A 116 -7.90 -5.24 3.61
C ALA A 116 -7.42 -4.19 4.61
N ILE A 117 -8.25 -3.16 4.82
CA ILE A 117 -7.93 -2.09 5.77
C ILE A 117 -8.98 -2.07 6.86
N ARG A 118 -8.53 -2.17 8.10
CA ARG A 118 -9.39 -2.11 9.26
C ARG A 118 -9.46 -0.68 9.80
N GLY A 119 -10.61 -0.04 9.57
CA GLY A 119 -10.92 1.25 10.18
C GLY A 119 -11.45 1.15 11.60
N ASN A 120 -11.73 2.31 12.21
CA ASN A 120 -12.29 2.45 13.55
C ASN A 120 -13.82 2.59 13.52
N ALA A 121 -14.50 1.68 12.82
CA ALA A 121 -15.96 1.70 12.77
C ALA A 121 -16.57 0.85 13.89
N PHE A 122 -17.58 1.40 14.58
CA PHE A 122 -18.36 0.70 15.59
C PHE A 122 -19.85 1.10 15.51
N ASN A 123 -20.71 0.44 16.25
CA ASN A 123 -22.14 0.70 16.19
C ASN A 123 -22.48 2.16 16.51
N GLY A 124 -23.04 2.86 15.52
CA GLY A 124 -23.43 4.27 15.62
C GLY A 124 -22.33 5.29 15.29
N SER A 125 -21.12 4.83 14.92
CA SER A 125 -20.04 5.72 14.51
C SER A 125 -19.14 5.08 13.44
N SER A 126 -18.67 5.89 12.50
CA SER A 126 -17.67 5.51 11.53
C SER A 126 -16.78 6.70 11.20
N GLU A 127 -15.51 6.41 10.99
CA GLU A 127 -14.50 7.40 10.58
C GLU A 127 -13.94 6.95 9.23
N PRO A 128 -14.62 7.33 8.12
CA PRO A 128 -14.23 6.90 6.79
C PRO A 128 -12.92 7.55 6.36
N GLY A 129 -12.11 6.80 5.62
CA GLY A 129 -10.89 7.27 4.98
C GLY A 129 -10.89 6.97 3.49
N ILE A 130 -10.00 7.61 2.77
CA ILE A 130 -9.70 7.31 1.37
C ILE A 130 -8.40 6.52 1.34
N VAL A 131 -8.38 5.44 0.57
CA VAL A 131 -7.19 4.62 0.35
C VAL A 131 -6.67 4.87 -1.04
N TRP A 132 -5.39 5.17 -1.13
CA TRP A 132 -4.65 5.30 -2.37
C TRP A 132 -3.62 4.17 -2.44
N VAL A 133 -3.43 3.63 -3.63
CA VAL A 133 -2.38 2.66 -3.91
C VAL A 133 -1.40 3.32 -4.87
N MET A 134 -0.13 3.25 -4.54
CA MET A 134 0.97 3.75 -5.36
C MET A 134 1.82 2.59 -5.84
N GLN A 135 2.35 2.72 -7.04
CA GLN A 135 3.30 1.78 -7.60
C GLN A 135 4.71 2.31 -7.37
N ASP A 136 5.60 1.43 -6.94
CA ASP A 136 7.04 1.70 -6.93
C ASP A 136 7.56 1.68 -8.38
N GLU A 137 7.68 2.86 -8.99
CA GLU A 137 8.06 3.00 -10.40
C GLU A 137 9.57 2.92 -10.62
N ASN A 138 10.36 3.25 -9.61
CA ASN A 138 11.82 3.27 -9.69
C ASN A 138 12.51 2.04 -9.08
N GLY A 139 11.75 1.19 -8.38
CA GLY A 139 12.22 -0.07 -7.81
C GLY A 139 13.04 0.08 -6.52
N ASP A 140 13.01 1.26 -5.87
CA ASP A 140 13.78 1.48 -4.64
C ASP A 140 13.07 0.97 -3.37
N GLY A 141 11.79 0.63 -3.47
CA GLY A 141 10.98 0.16 -2.36
C GLY A 141 10.35 1.26 -1.53
N GLU A 142 10.53 2.50 -1.92
CA GLU A 142 9.99 3.69 -1.25
C GLU A 142 8.82 4.27 -2.06
N PRO A 143 7.84 4.95 -1.43
CA PRO A 143 6.70 5.54 -2.11
C PRO A 143 7.05 6.81 -2.88
#